data_682fc2283b7d03e71c02757112fdf2e3
#
_entry.id   682fc2283b7d03e71c02757112fdf2e3
#
_cell.length_a   1.000
_cell.length_b   1.000
_cell.length_c   1.000
_cell.angle_alpha   90.00
_cell.angle_beta   90.00
_cell.angle_gamma   90.00
#
_symmetry.space_group_name_H-M   'P 1'
#
loop_
_entity.id
_entity.type
_entity.pdbx_description
1 polymer ?
#
loop_
_entity_poly.entity_id
_entity_poly.type
_entity_poly.pdbx_seq_one_letter_code
_entity_poly.pdbx_strand_id
1 'polypeptide(L)'
;MKKQTLRDYIAVHSWVGIVCGLFLFIAFYAGAFSMLDPAITRWTQASHPQAAVSPDADAALDRFLAEHPDAKGRLSLRLANDQQTAPLLKLSDSQRHESWFELGQDGVLRHLNRAQEADDTGNFVDYLHRKGGLPLPLDWAEPAIGIVSLLYALALVSGVVALLPSLVKDLFHLRLGANFKRMWLDVHNLLGVASLPFHIVIAVSAAVFGLHDWIYAAQDHFIYRDGLRATVARESAPPPAIARADWLKPSELVVKIREQAPHFEPQILDYVGLGGKRTLLFVAGSNETHFKRGAQFGYAFVNLATGEIYDRTYLPGEQRSALGAALSSFFSLHFGSFGNDSVRVLYILLGLSGALIFYTGNILWVESRTKRLRKRPETSELSEQMAQAAQRAWHVDILSKVTLGVCLGCAAALPATIAVARWLAPWVDDLNGVHQVTFHAVFGACVLVAIRLGNARAAVPLLWLTALCNALVPLTAWAAHFVQAELLLPLRKPYQDGFLMLELLCLFLAVFFGWLAWRFQRVPHSSASPSPISSSLPSDAKPS
;
A
#
# COMPACT_ATOMS: atom_id res chain seq x y z
N MET A 1 20.24 28.33 17.21
CA MET A 1 19.50 27.35 18.04
C MET A 1 20.39 26.89 19.20
N LYS A 2 19.87 26.72 20.42
CA LYS A 2 20.64 26.21 21.57
C LYS A 2 21.06 24.76 21.33
N LYS A 3 22.28 24.37 21.75
CA LYS A 3 22.80 22.99 21.55
C LYS A 3 21.89 21.91 22.16
N GLN A 4 21.22 22.23 23.27
CA GLN A 4 20.29 21.30 23.92
C GLN A 4 19.05 21.05 23.05
N THR A 5 18.42 22.11 22.55
CA THR A 5 17.25 22.03 21.65
C THR A 5 17.53 21.17 20.42
N LEU A 6 18.71 21.32 19.80
CA LEU A 6 19.13 20.47 18.67
C LEU A 6 19.23 18.98 19.06
N ARG A 7 19.78 18.69 20.25
CA ARG A 7 19.88 17.31 20.75
C ARG A 7 18.50 16.69 20.98
N ASP A 8 17.55 17.49 21.49
CA ASP A 8 16.19 17.04 21.76
C ASP A 8 15.46 16.68 20.45
N TYR A 9 15.57 17.51 19.41
CA TYR A 9 15.02 17.19 18.08
C TYR A 9 15.64 15.94 17.45
N ILE A 10 16.97 15.78 17.54
CA ILE A 10 17.65 14.55 17.07
C ILE A 10 17.19 13.33 17.87
N ALA A 11 16.94 13.47 19.17
CA ALA A 11 16.44 12.37 19.99
C ALA A 11 15.02 11.97 19.57
N VAL A 12 14.10 12.93 19.42
CA VAL A 12 12.73 12.70 18.94
C VAL A 12 12.75 12.03 17.57
N HIS A 13 13.47 12.60 16.60
CA HIS A 13 13.61 12.03 15.26
C HIS A 13 14.11 10.58 15.30
N SER A 14 15.15 10.31 16.10
CA SER A 14 15.74 8.97 16.21
C SER A 14 14.80 7.94 16.83
N TRP A 15 14.04 8.32 17.89
CA TRP A 15 13.14 7.41 18.56
C TRP A 15 11.88 7.14 17.74
N VAL A 16 11.26 8.19 17.23
CA VAL A 16 10.09 8.05 16.35
C VAL A 16 10.47 7.27 15.10
N GLY A 17 11.61 7.59 14.49
CA GLY A 17 12.09 6.89 13.30
C GLY A 17 12.25 5.38 13.49
N ILE A 18 12.82 4.93 14.64
CA ILE A 18 13.01 3.49 14.87
C ILE A 18 11.71 2.77 15.22
N VAL A 19 10.79 3.41 15.93
CA VAL A 19 9.49 2.81 16.29
C VAL A 19 8.61 2.63 15.05
N CYS A 20 8.58 3.63 14.17
CA CYS A 20 7.71 3.63 12.99
C CYS A 20 8.40 3.06 11.74
N GLY A 21 9.74 3.01 11.71
CA GLY A 21 10.53 2.81 10.49
C GLY A 21 10.24 1.51 9.75
N LEU A 22 9.97 0.40 10.43
CA LEU A 22 9.67 -0.88 9.78
C LEU A 22 8.28 -0.91 9.16
N PHE A 23 7.28 -0.36 9.85
CA PHE A 23 5.91 -0.25 9.31
C PHE A 23 5.89 0.69 8.11
N LEU A 24 6.57 1.82 8.21
CA LEU A 24 6.69 2.78 7.12
C LEU A 24 7.49 2.22 5.94
N PHE A 25 8.53 1.40 6.18
CA PHE A 25 9.22 0.70 5.10
C PHE A 25 8.24 -0.16 4.29
N ILE A 26 7.46 -1.01 4.97
CA ILE A 26 6.48 -1.89 4.31
C ILE A 26 5.43 -1.06 3.58
N ALA A 27 4.85 -0.05 4.25
CA ALA A 27 3.84 0.82 3.67
C ALA A 27 4.36 1.54 2.41
N PHE A 28 5.55 2.12 2.45
CA PHE A 28 6.13 2.82 1.29
C PHE A 28 6.55 1.88 0.17
N TYR A 29 7.09 0.71 0.50
CA TYR A 29 7.47 -0.28 -0.51
C TYR A 29 6.23 -0.86 -1.21
N ALA A 30 5.22 -1.30 -0.46
CA ALA A 30 3.95 -1.76 -0.99
C ALA A 30 3.20 -0.63 -1.72
N GLY A 31 3.25 0.61 -1.20
CA GLY A 31 2.68 1.80 -1.83
C GLY A 31 3.30 2.14 -3.19
N ALA A 32 4.58 1.86 -3.39
CA ALA A 32 5.20 1.99 -4.71
C ALA A 32 4.60 0.99 -5.72
N PHE A 33 4.27 -0.22 -5.28
CA PHE A 33 3.61 -1.23 -6.11
C PHE A 33 2.10 -0.94 -6.26
N SER A 34 1.41 -0.40 -5.25
CA SER A 34 -0.01 -0.06 -5.33
C SER A 34 -0.31 1.03 -6.38
N MET A 35 0.69 1.81 -6.78
CA MET A 35 0.59 2.68 -7.97
C MET A 35 0.31 1.90 -9.26
N LEU A 36 0.55 0.61 -9.27
CA LEU A 36 0.32 -0.31 -10.39
C LEU A 36 -0.82 -1.30 -10.12
N ASP A 37 -1.65 -1.06 -9.11
CA ASP A 37 -2.77 -1.93 -8.71
C ASP A 37 -3.59 -2.43 -9.92
N PRO A 38 -4.17 -1.61 -10.79
CA PRO A 38 -4.93 -2.10 -11.94
C PRO A 38 -4.10 -2.94 -12.92
N ALA A 39 -2.80 -2.65 -13.03
CA ALA A 39 -1.90 -3.44 -13.88
C ALA A 39 -1.57 -4.79 -13.24
N ILE A 40 -1.35 -4.84 -11.92
CA ILE A 40 -1.09 -6.07 -11.16
C ILE A 40 -2.31 -7.00 -11.26
N THR A 41 -3.52 -6.46 -11.02
CA THR A 41 -4.78 -7.21 -11.16
C THR A 41 -4.92 -7.84 -12.53
N ARG A 42 -4.82 -7.04 -13.60
CA ARG A 42 -4.92 -7.55 -14.97
C ARG A 42 -3.79 -8.52 -15.32
N TRP A 43 -2.58 -8.26 -14.84
CA TRP A 43 -1.43 -9.13 -15.11
C TRP A 43 -1.61 -10.52 -14.49
N THR A 44 -2.15 -10.62 -13.28
CA THR A 44 -2.43 -11.88 -12.60
C THR A 44 -3.64 -12.60 -13.16
N GLN A 45 -4.70 -11.87 -13.54
CA GLN A 45 -5.92 -12.43 -14.13
C GLN A 45 -5.83 -12.76 -15.63
N ALA A 46 -4.74 -12.38 -16.30
CA ALA A 46 -4.54 -12.64 -17.73
C ALA A 46 -4.56 -14.14 -18.10
N SER A 47 -4.55 -15.01 -17.11
CA SER A 47 -4.61 -16.47 -17.25
C SER A 47 -6.02 -17.06 -17.16
N HIS A 48 -7.04 -16.30 -16.71
CA HIS A 48 -8.40 -16.85 -16.65
C HIS A 48 -9.03 -16.92 -18.05
N PRO A 49 -9.60 -18.08 -18.46
CA PRO A 49 -10.51 -18.11 -19.58
C PRO A 49 -11.72 -17.27 -19.16
N GLN A 50 -11.86 -16.09 -19.78
CA GLN A 50 -13.09 -15.33 -19.59
C GLN A 50 -14.24 -16.16 -20.14
N ALA A 51 -15.16 -16.60 -19.27
CA ALA A 51 -16.44 -17.09 -19.71
C ALA A 51 -17.05 -16.04 -20.66
N ALA A 52 -17.77 -16.48 -21.68
CA ALA A 52 -18.46 -15.56 -22.57
C ALA A 52 -19.54 -14.83 -21.77
N VAL A 53 -19.25 -13.58 -21.39
CA VAL A 53 -20.08 -12.72 -20.52
C VAL A 53 -20.81 -11.71 -21.39
N SER A 54 -22.03 -11.36 -21.01
CA SER A 54 -22.80 -10.35 -21.72
C SER A 54 -22.31 -8.95 -21.34
N PRO A 55 -22.03 -8.05 -22.30
CA PRO A 55 -21.71 -6.66 -22.02
C PRO A 55 -22.93 -5.80 -21.66
N ASP A 56 -24.13 -6.37 -21.65
CA ASP A 56 -25.39 -5.66 -21.46
C ASP A 56 -25.70 -5.42 -19.98
N ALA A 57 -25.47 -4.19 -19.53
CA ALA A 57 -25.75 -3.75 -18.17
C ALA A 57 -27.24 -3.69 -17.83
N ASP A 58 -28.09 -3.38 -18.84
CA ASP A 58 -29.55 -3.31 -18.67
C ASP A 58 -30.10 -4.72 -18.41
N ALA A 59 -29.71 -5.68 -19.25
CA ALA A 59 -30.10 -7.07 -19.08
C ALA A 59 -29.56 -7.67 -17.77
N ALA A 60 -28.36 -7.31 -17.35
CA ALA A 60 -27.79 -7.79 -16.11
C ALA A 60 -28.56 -7.30 -14.88
N LEU A 61 -28.96 -6.02 -14.84
CA LEU A 61 -29.77 -5.46 -13.76
C LEU A 61 -31.17 -6.05 -13.78
N ASP A 62 -31.82 -6.08 -14.95
CA ASP A 62 -33.20 -6.62 -15.09
C ASP A 62 -33.26 -8.09 -14.64
N ARG A 63 -32.29 -8.90 -15.05
CA ARG A 63 -32.22 -10.32 -14.67
C ARG A 63 -32.01 -10.51 -13.18
N PHE A 64 -31.07 -9.74 -12.60
CA PHE A 64 -30.83 -9.77 -11.16
C PHE A 64 -32.09 -9.42 -10.36
N LEU A 65 -32.76 -8.34 -10.73
CA LEU A 65 -33.98 -7.88 -10.04
C LEU A 65 -35.16 -8.83 -10.19
N ALA A 66 -35.23 -9.58 -11.31
CA ALA A 66 -36.25 -10.61 -11.55
C ALA A 66 -36.00 -11.88 -10.72
N GLU A 67 -34.74 -12.32 -10.61
CA GLU A 67 -34.36 -13.52 -9.86
C GLU A 67 -34.27 -13.27 -8.35
N HIS A 68 -34.01 -12.02 -7.93
CA HIS A 68 -33.86 -11.61 -6.52
C HIS A 68 -34.85 -10.49 -6.14
N PRO A 69 -36.20 -10.73 -6.21
CA PRO A 69 -37.21 -9.69 -5.94
C PRO A 69 -37.13 -9.15 -4.51
N ASP A 70 -36.71 -9.98 -3.56
CA ASP A 70 -36.57 -9.65 -2.13
C ASP A 70 -35.20 -9.13 -1.73
N ALA A 71 -34.30 -8.85 -2.68
CA ALA A 71 -32.96 -8.34 -2.41
C ALA A 71 -33.01 -7.03 -1.61
N LYS A 72 -32.24 -6.95 -0.54
CA LYS A 72 -32.16 -5.80 0.36
C LYS A 72 -30.70 -5.39 0.57
N GLY A 73 -30.46 -4.06 0.66
CA GLY A 73 -29.16 -3.53 0.96
C GLY A 73 -28.62 -2.58 -0.09
N ARG A 74 -27.37 -2.75 -0.49
CA ARG A 74 -26.70 -1.97 -1.54
C ARG A 74 -26.38 -2.88 -2.72
N LEU A 75 -26.91 -2.56 -3.88
CA LEU A 75 -26.58 -3.22 -5.13
C LEU A 75 -25.67 -2.30 -5.95
N SER A 76 -24.45 -2.72 -6.19
CA SER A 76 -23.48 -2.02 -7.03
C SER A 76 -23.41 -2.69 -8.38
N LEU A 77 -23.76 -1.97 -9.44
CA LEU A 77 -23.57 -2.40 -10.82
C LEU A 77 -22.32 -1.72 -11.38
N ARG A 78 -21.27 -2.46 -11.56
CA ARG A 78 -20.07 -2.01 -12.26
C ARG A 78 -20.30 -2.11 -13.77
N LEU A 79 -20.11 -1.03 -14.47
CA LEU A 79 -20.26 -0.96 -15.92
C LEU A 79 -19.03 -1.55 -16.63
N ALA A 80 -19.26 -2.12 -17.81
CA ALA A 80 -18.16 -2.53 -18.67
C ALA A 80 -17.34 -1.31 -19.10
N ASN A 81 -16.04 -1.45 -19.13
CA ASN A 81 -15.08 -0.44 -19.59
C ASN A 81 -13.84 -1.11 -20.21
N ASP A 82 -12.82 -0.35 -20.58
CA ASP A 82 -11.58 -0.87 -21.17
C ASP A 82 -10.83 -1.88 -20.25
N GLN A 83 -11.13 -1.84 -18.96
CA GLN A 83 -10.50 -2.72 -17.97
C GLN A 83 -11.37 -3.93 -17.62
N GLN A 84 -12.68 -3.80 -17.74
CA GLN A 84 -13.68 -4.83 -17.42
C GLN A 84 -14.64 -4.98 -18.59
N THR A 85 -14.57 -6.10 -19.28
CA THR A 85 -15.31 -6.34 -20.53
C THR A 85 -16.80 -6.61 -20.34
N ALA A 86 -17.27 -6.83 -19.11
CA ALA A 86 -18.65 -7.11 -18.81
C ALA A 86 -19.12 -6.44 -17.50
N PRO A 87 -20.43 -6.13 -17.37
CA PRO A 87 -20.99 -5.64 -16.13
C PRO A 87 -20.87 -6.67 -15.00
N LEU A 88 -20.63 -6.18 -13.79
CA LEU A 88 -20.54 -7.00 -12.60
C LEU A 88 -21.49 -6.45 -11.53
N LEU A 89 -22.32 -7.30 -10.96
CA LEU A 89 -23.25 -6.95 -9.91
C LEU A 89 -22.72 -7.40 -8.55
N LYS A 90 -22.76 -6.51 -7.56
CA LYS A 90 -22.44 -6.79 -6.18
C LYS A 90 -23.60 -6.42 -5.27
N LEU A 91 -24.16 -7.39 -4.57
CA LEU A 91 -25.12 -7.15 -3.51
C LEU A 91 -24.41 -7.19 -2.16
N SER A 92 -24.53 -6.10 -1.39
CA SER A 92 -24.07 -6.04 0.00
C SER A 92 -25.30 -5.90 0.91
N ASP A 93 -25.51 -6.86 1.79
CA ASP A 93 -26.62 -6.87 2.75
C ASP A 93 -26.36 -5.96 3.97
N SER A 94 -27.33 -5.90 4.90
CA SER A 94 -27.23 -5.09 6.13
C SER A 94 -26.16 -5.60 7.11
N GLN A 95 -25.72 -6.85 6.96
CA GLN A 95 -24.64 -7.47 7.75
C GLN A 95 -23.29 -7.38 7.05
N ARG A 96 -23.21 -6.65 5.92
CA ARG A 96 -22.03 -6.51 5.06
C ARG A 96 -21.58 -7.82 4.40
N HIS A 97 -22.46 -8.83 4.27
CA HIS A 97 -22.16 -9.97 3.42
C HIS A 97 -22.28 -9.54 1.95
N GLU A 98 -21.30 -9.92 1.16
CA GLU A 98 -21.22 -9.58 -0.25
C GLU A 98 -21.48 -10.80 -1.12
N SER A 99 -22.33 -10.63 -2.12
CA SER A 99 -22.64 -11.64 -3.13
C SER A 99 -22.44 -11.03 -4.51
N TRP A 100 -21.76 -11.74 -5.38
CA TRP A 100 -21.36 -11.26 -6.69
C TRP A 100 -22.03 -12.03 -7.79
N PHE A 101 -22.41 -11.33 -8.87
CA PHE A 101 -23.14 -11.93 -9.98
C PHE A 101 -22.65 -11.36 -11.30
N GLU A 102 -22.62 -12.20 -12.33
CA GLU A 102 -22.38 -11.82 -13.72
C GLU A 102 -23.45 -12.41 -14.63
N LEU A 103 -23.77 -11.74 -15.74
CA LEU A 103 -24.67 -12.25 -16.75
C LEU A 103 -23.87 -12.94 -17.86
N GLY A 104 -24.08 -14.26 -18.06
CA GLY A 104 -23.53 -14.99 -19.19
C GLY A 104 -24.14 -14.56 -20.53
N GLN A 105 -23.46 -14.82 -21.64
CA GLN A 105 -24.03 -14.60 -22.99
C GLN A 105 -25.27 -15.46 -23.26
N ASP A 106 -25.43 -16.55 -22.53
CA ASP A 106 -26.61 -17.41 -22.51
C ASP A 106 -27.81 -16.81 -21.76
N GLY A 107 -27.68 -15.59 -21.21
CA GLY A 107 -28.69 -14.90 -20.43
C GLY A 107 -28.88 -15.46 -19.02
N VAL A 108 -28.00 -16.36 -18.56
CA VAL A 108 -28.07 -16.94 -17.21
C VAL A 108 -27.26 -16.06 -16.25
N LEU A 109 -27.88 -15.65 -15.15
CA LEU A 109 -27.21 -14.94 -14.07
C LEU A 109 -26.45 -15.96 -13.23
N ARG A 110 -25.12 -15.81 -13.19
CA ARG A 110 -24.22 -16.69 -12.44
C ARG A 110 -23.81 -16.03 -11.14
N HIS A 111 -24.00 -16.73 -10.04
CA HIS A 111 -23.41 -16.33 -8.76
C HIS A 111 -21.90 -16.63 -8.81
N LEU A 112 -21.10 -15.58 -8.59
CA LEU A 112 -19.66 -15.73 -8.50
C LEU A 112 -19.29 -16.09 -7.06
N ASN A 113 -18.49 -17.13 -6.89
CA ASN A 113 -17.94 -17.44 -5.57
C ASN A 113 -17.13 -16.24 -5.07
N ARG A 114 -17.31 -15.91 -3.78
CA ARG A 114 -16.71 -14.76 -3.07
C ARG A 114 -15.18 -14.60 -3.30
N ALA A 115 -14.55 -15.66 -3.76
CA ALA A 115 -13.13 -15.72 -4.09
C ALA A 115 -12.72 -14.67 -5.12
N GLN A 116 -13.52 -14.37 -6.15
CA GLN A 116 -13.02 -13.68 -7.34
C GLN A 116 -12.72 -12.19 -7.19
N GLU A 117 -13.26 -11.47 -6.20
CA GLU A 117 -12.90 -10.06 -5.97
C GLU A 117 -11.98 -9.85 -4.75
N ALA A 118 -12.15 -10.65 -3.70
CA ALA A 118 -11.15 -10.75 -2.63
C ALA A 118 -9.82 -11.34 -3.15
N ASP A 119 -9.89 -11.99 -4.30
CA ASP A 119 -8.79 -12.64 -5.01
C ASP A 119 -8.01 -11.70 -5.93
N ASP A 120 -8.29 -10.40 -5.88
CA ASP A 120 -7.54 -9.41 -6.63
C ASP A 120 -6.17 -9.18 -6.02
N THR A 121 -5.12 -9.52 -6.77
CA THR A 121 -3.74 -9.34 -6.32
C THR A 121 -3.37 -7.88 -6.13
N GLY A 122 -3.95 -6.96 -6.91
CA GLY A 122 -3.79 -5.52 -6.73
C GLY A 122 -4.36 -5.09 -5.38
N ASN A 123 -5.59 -5.50 -5.04
CA ASN A 123 -6.19 -5.24 -3.74
C ASN A 123 -5.36 -5.81 -2.58
N PHE A 124 -4.74 -6.99 -2.75
CA PHE A 124 -3.83 -7.52 -1.73
C PHE A 124 -2.63 -6.59 -1.49
N VAL A 125 -2.05 -6.04 -2.55
CA VAL A 125 -0.94 -5.06 -2.46
C VAL A 125 -1.39 -3.78 -1.77
N ASP A 126 -2.58 -3.27 -2.11
CA ASP A 126 -3.17 -2.10 -1.46
C ASP A 126 -3.44 -2.35 0.04
N TYR A 127 -4.02 -3.49 0.40
CA TYR A 127 -4.21 -3.87 1.81
C TYR A 127 -2.88 -3.96 2.57
N LEU A 128 -1.84 -4.51 1.95
CA LEU A 128 -0.51 -4.56 2.56
C LEU A 128 0.05 -3.16 2.81
N HIS A 129 -0.13 -2.23 1.87
CA HIS A 129 0.20 -0.82 2.01
C HIS A 129 -0.55 -0.15 3.16
N ARG A 130 -1.88 -0.26 3.18
CA ARG A 130 -2.75 0.36 4.20
C ARG A 130 -2.54 -0.20 5.59
N LYS A 131 -2.22 -1.49 5.70
CA LYS A 131 -1.92 -2.16 6.98
C LYS A 131 -0.49 -1.99 7.45
N GLY A 132 0.44 -1.48 6.61
CA GLY A 132 1.87 -1.43 6.93
C GLY A 132 2.45 -2.80 7.31
N GLY A 133 1.90 -3.88 6.74
CA GLY A 133 2.28 -5.25 7.03
C GLY A 133 1.73 -5.84 8.34
N LEU A 134 0.84 -5.14 9.04
CA LEU A 134 0.21 -5.67 10.26
C LEU A 134 -0.77 -6.81 9.92
N PRO A 135 -0.67 -7.98 10.58
CA PRO A 135 -1.59 -9.10 10.39
C PRO A 135 -2.90 -8.90 11.18
N LEU A 136 -3.51 -7.73 11.03
CA LEU A 136 -4.74 -7.34 11.72
C LEU A 136 -5.87 -7.11 10.70
N PRO A 137 -7.14 -7.23 11.10
CA PRO A 137 -8.26 -6.71 10.32
C PRO A 137 -8.05 -5.22 9.99
N LEU A 138 -8.58 -4.77 8.84
CA LEU A 138 -8.37 -3.41 8.34
C LEU A 138 -8.84 -2.34 9.33
N ASP A 139 -9.99 -2.57 9.96
CA ASP A 139 -10.60 -1.67 10.97
C ASP A 139 -9.68 -1.36 12.17
N TRP A 140 -8.72 -2.24 12.47
CA TRP A 140 -7.71 -2.04 13.52
C TRP A 140 -6.37 -1.57 12.96
N ALA A 141 -6.00 -2.06 11.80
CA ALA A 141 -4.72 -1.75 11.19
C ALA A 141 -4.65 -0.30 10.68
N GLU A 142 -5.71 0.20 10.04
CA GLU A 142 -5.74 1.57 9.51
C GLU A 142 -5.57 2.64 10.59
N PRO A 143 -6.30 2.64 11.71
CA PRO A 143 -6.06 3.60 12.78
C PRO A 143 -4.64 3.49 13.36
N ALA A 144 -4.09 2.27 13.48
CA ALA A 144 -2.73 2.07 13.94
C ALA A 144 -1.71 2.71 12.99
N ILE A 145 -1.88 2.54 11.67
CA ILE A 145 -1.03 3.19 10.66
C ILE A 145 -1.29 4.69 10.60
N GLY A 146 -2.51 5.15 10.86
CA GLY A 146 -2.83 6.57 11.03
C GLY A 146 -2.02 7.22 12.15
N ILE A 147 -1.89 6.54 13.31
CA ILE A 147 -1.04 6.98 14.43
C ILE A 147 0.44 6.95 14.00
N VAL A 148 0.90 5.89 13.34
CA VAL A 148 2.27 5.80 12.80
C VAL A 148 2.56 6.95 11.83
N SER A 149 1.60 7.33 10.99
CA SER A 149 1.72 8.44 10.04
C SER A 149 1.78 9.80 10.73
N LEU A 150 1.04 9.99 11.84
CA LEU A 150 1.13 11.18 12.67
C LEU A 150 2.50 11.31 13.34
N LEU A 151 3.02 10.21 13.88
CA LEU A 151 4.38 10.14 14.42
C LEU A 151 5.42 10.38 13.32
N TYR A 152 5.19 9.88 12.12
CA TYR A 152 6.04 10.15 10.96
C TYR A 152 6.08 11.64 10.62
N ALA A 153 4.95 12.36 10.64
CA ALA A 153 4.94 13.82 10.47
C ALA A 153 5.81 14.50 11.53
N LEU A 154 5.76 14.06 12.79
CA LEU A 154 6.65 14.54 13.85
C LEU A 154 8.13 14.25 13.56
N ALA A 155 8.45 13.07 13.00
CA ALA A 155 9.80 12.72 12.57
C ALA A 155 10.29 13.64 11.43
N LEU A 156 9.43 13.98 10.46
CA LEU A 156 9.76 14.92 9.38
C LEU A 156 10.11 16.30 9.94
N VAL A 157 9.26 16.86 10.78
CA VAL A 157 9.50 18.18 11.40
C VAL A 157 10.79 18.17 12.20
N SER A 158 10.98 17.16 13.06
CA SER A 158 12.19 17.07 13.90
C SER A 158 13.45 16.85 13.08
N GLY A 159 13.37 16.08 11.99
CA GLY A 159 14.47 15.84 11.06
C GLY A 159 14.90 17.09 10.30
N VAL A 160 13.93 17.85 9.78
CA VAL A 160 14.19 19.14 9.12
C VAL A 160 14.86 20.12 10.09
N VAL A 161 14.31 20.27 11.30
CA VAL A 161 14.91 21.16 12.32
C VAL A 161 16.32 20.72 12.71
N ALA A 162 16.56 19.41 12.81
CA ALA A 162 17.89 18.85 13.10
C ALA A 162 18.91 19.13 11.99
N LEU A 163 18.46 19.16 10.73
CA LEU A 163 19.33 19.37 9.57
C LEU A 163 19.58 20.85 9.27
N LEU A 164 18.66 21.77 9.64
CA LEU A 164 18.76 23.20 9.30
C LEU A 164 20.13 23.84 9.53
N PRO A 165 20.86 23.58 10.64
CA PRO A 165 22.18 24.21 10.88
C PRO A 165 23.26 23.82 9.88
N SER A 166 23.12 22.68 9.19
CA SER A 166 24.11 22.16 8.24
C SER A 166 23.55 21.94 6.83
N LEU A 167 22.28 22.35 6.59
CA LEU A 167 21.53 22.04 5.37
C LEU A 167 22.31 22.34 4.09
N VAL A 168 22.80 23.56 3.91
CA VAL A 168 23.50 23.97 2.68
C VAL A 168 24.83 23.24 2.51
N LYS A 169 25.52 22.93 3.62
CA LYS A 169 26.81 22.26 3.60
C LYS A 169 26.69 20.77 3.32
N ASP A 170 25.67 20.10 3.85
CA ASP A 170 25.56 18.65 3.80
C ASP A 170 24.66 18.16 2.65
N LEU A 171 23.77 19.01 2.10
CA LEU A 171 22.82 18.66 1.04
C LEU A 171 23.51 18.18 -0.26
N PHE A 172 24.63 18.84 -0.65
CA PHE A 172 25.30 18.54 -1.90
C PHE A 172 26.55 17.66 -1.74
N HIS A 173 26.80 17.11 -0.55
CA HIS A 173 27.94 16.28 -0.28
C HIS A 173 27.55 14.80 -0.15
N LEU A 174 27.56 14.05 -1.25
CA LEU A 174 27.47 12.60 -1.24
C LEU A 174 28.88 12.00 -1.18
N ARG A 175 29.31 11.62 0.02
CA ARG A 175 30.63 11.04 0.26
C ARG A 175 30.60 9.53 0.10
N LEU A 176 30.85 9.06 -1.11
CA LEU A 176 31.02 7.64 -1.41
C LEU A 176 32.44 7.22 -1.03
N GLY A 177 32.66 6.69 0.18
CA GLY A 177 34.01 6.33 0.65
C GLY A 177 34.03 5.36 1.82
N ALA A 178 35.22 5.16 2.41
CA ALA A 178 35.49 4.17 3.45
C ALA A 178 34.66 4.34 4.75
N ASN A 179 34.09 5.51 5.01
CA ASN A 179 33.25 5.73 6.19
C ASN A 179 31.78 5.42 5.89
N PHE A 180 31.43 4.15 6.03
CA PHE A 180 30.10 3.60 5.74
C PHE A 180 28.95 4.34 6.47
N LYS A 181 29.16 4.69 7.76
CA LYS A 181 28.16 5.46 8.52
C LYS A 181 27.88 6.82 7.89
N ARG A 182 28.94 7.52 7.45
CA ARG A 182 28.80 8.85 6.87
C ARG A 182 28.13 8.79 5.50
N MET A 183 28.45 7.78 4.71
CA MET A 183 27.79 7.52 3.43
C MET A 183 26.27 7.34 3.62
N TRP A 184 25.84 6.49 4.56
CA TRP A 184 24.42 6.27 4.83
C TRP A 184 23.72 7.53 5.37
N LEU A 185 24.41 8.34 6.18
CA LEU A 185 23.88 9.61 6.64
C LEU A 185 23.69 10.60 5.49
N ASP A 186 24.67 10.69 4.58
CA ASP A 186 24.58 11.56 3.42
C ASP A 186 23.44 11.10 2.48
N VAL A 187 23.27 9.79 2.25
CA VAL A 187 22.15 9.22 1.48
C VAL A 187 20.81 9.53 2.15
N HIS A 188 20.70 9.29 3.46
CA HIS A 188 19.47 9.57 4.22
C HIS A 188 19.06 11.04 4.13
N ASN A 189 20.00 11.95 4.33
CA ASN A 189 19.76 13.39 4.26
C ASN A 189 19.39 13.85 2.84
N LEU A 190 20.13 13.39 1.84
CA LEU A 190 19.90 13.75 0.44
C LEU A 190 18.48 13.31 -0.01
N LEU A 191 18.14 12.04 0.22
CA LEU A 191 16.83 11.53 -0.12
C LEU A 191 15.73 12.23 0.67
N GLY A 192 15.94 12.41 2.00
CA GLY A 192 14.95 13.05 2.87
C GLY A 192 14.64 14.48 2.48
N VAL A 193 15.64 15.26 2.02
CA VAL A 193 15.40 16.65 1.59
C VAL A 193 14.85 16.70 0.16
N ALA A 194 15.41 15.90 -0.76
CA ALA A 194 14.96 15.89 -2.15
C ALA A 194 13.48 15.48 -2.31
N SER A 195 13.02 14.54 -1.50
CA SER A 195 11.62 14.07 -1.51
C SER A 195 10.74 14.68 -0.40
N LEU A 196 11.22 15.70 0.33
CA LEU A 196 10.50 16.28 1.48
C LEU A 196 9.06 16.74 1.16
N PRO A 197 8.77 17.44 0.04
CA PRO A 197 7.40 17.83 -0.28
C PRO A 197 6.46 16.63 -0.40
N PHE A 198 6.90 15.56 -1.05
CA PHE A 198 6.16 14.31 -1.17
C PHE A 198 5.91 13.68 0.22
N HIS A 199 6.94 13.59 1.07
CA HIS A 199 6.83 13.03 2.40
C HIS A 199 5.87 13.81 3.32
N ILE A 200 5.84 15.15 3.21
CA ILE A 200 4.87 15.98 3.95
C ILE A 200 3.45 15.64 3.51
N VAL A 201 3.21 15.60 2.20
CA VAL A 201 1.89 15.28 1.64
C VAL A 201 1.44 13.89 2.11
N ILE A 202 2.29 12.87 1.95
CA ILE A 202 1.96 11.49 2.32
C ILE A 202 1.73 11.36 3.83
N ALA A 203 2.58 11.96 4.67
CA ALA A 203 2.42 11.86 6.13
C ALA A 203 1.10 12.45 6.61
N VAL A 204 0.73 13.64 6.09
CA VAL A 204 -0.52 14.33 6.49
C VAL A 204 -1.74 13.60 5.94
N SER A 205 -1.74 13.24 4.66
CA SER A 205 -2.88 12.55 4.05
C SER A 205 -3.09 11.15 4.61
N ALA A 206 -2.01 10.38 4.85
CA ALA A 206 -2.10 9.06 5.47
C ALA A 206 -2.60 9.13 6.93
N ALA A 207 -2.20 10.16 7.69
CA ALA A 207 -2.75 10.37 9.04
C ALA A 207 -4.26 10.65 8.99
N VAL A 208 -4.70 11.51 8.05
CA VAL A 208 -6.13 11.80 7.85
C VAL A 208 -6.89 10.54 7.44
N PHE A 209 -6.39 9.78 6.46
CA PHE A 209 -7.05 8.57 5.97
C PHE A 209 -7.11 7.47 7.05
N GLY A 210 -6.02 7.24 7.78
CA GLY A 210 -6.00 6.23 8.83
C GLY A 210 -6.84 6.59 10.06
N LEU A 211 -7.04 7.88 10.35
CA LEU A 211 -7.77 8.35 11.53
C LEU A 211 -9.17 8.91 11.21
N HIS A 212 -9.63 8.82 9.96
CA HIS A 212 -10.88 9.48 9.52
C HIS A 212 -12.10 9.04 10.33
N ASP A 213 -12.24 7.78 10.69
CA ASP A 213 -13.37 7.29 11.50
C ASP A 213 -13.37 7.91 12.90
N TRP A 214 -12.20 8.08 13.51
CA TRP A 214 -12.07 8.74 14.80
C TRP A 214 -12.31 10.25 14.70
N ILE A 215 -11.87 10.85 13.59
CA ILE A 215 -12.15 12.28 13.30
C ILE A 215 -13.66 12.49 13.14
N TYR A 216 -14.36 11.61 12.40
CA TYR A 216 -15.81 11.68 12.24
C TYR A 216 -16.55 11.43 13.55
N ALA A 217 -16.14 10.44 14.35
CA ALA A 217 -16.72 10.19 15.66
C ALA A 217 -16.54 11.41 16.61
N ALA A 218 -15.37 12.05 16.56
CA ALA A 218 -15.15 13.27 17.34
C ALA A 218 -16.01 14.45 16.84
N GLN A 219 -16.16 14.60 15.52
CA GLN A 219 -17.06 15.62 14.95
C GLN A 219 -18.50 15.38 15.34
N ASP A 220 -19.00 14.14 15.26
CA ASP A 220 -20.35 13.77 15.69
C ASP A 220 -20.58 14.09 17.16
N HIS A 221 -19.59 13.82 18.02
CA HIS A 221 -19.71 14.05 19.46
C HIS A 221 -19.63 15.53 19.85
N PHE A 222 -18.68 16.28 19.27
CA PHE A 222 -18.37 17.65 19.72
C PHE A 222 -19.02 18.75 18.90
N ILE A 223 -19.33 18.49 17.60
CA ILE A 223 -19.78 19.52 16.66
C ILE A 223 -21.25 19.27 16.25
N TYR A 224 -21.56 18.05 15.83
CA TYR A 224 -22.87 17.68 15.28
C TYR A 224 -23.67 16.90 16.32
N ARG A 225 -24.45 17.59 17.13
CA ARG A 225 -25.24 16.98 18.23
C ARG A 225 -26.20 15.85 17.77
N ASP A 226 -26.70 15.96 16.53
CA ASP A 226 -27.60 14.98 15.91
C ASP A 226 -26.88 14.00 14.98
N GLY A 227 -25.54 14.10 14.90
CA GLY A 227 -24.67 13.36 14.00
C GLY A 227 -24.51 14.02 12.62
N LEU A 228 -23.31 13.89 12.03
CA LEU A 228 -22.97 14.44 10.71
C LEU A 228 -23.96 13.98 9.62
N ARG A 229 -24.30 12.68 9.63
CA ARG A 229 -25.24 12.08 8.66
C ARG A 229 -26.63 12.73 8.74
N ALA A 230 -27.13 13.01 9.94
CA ALA A 230 -28.43 13.66 10.12
C ALA A 230 -28.40 15.12 9.68
N THR A 231 -27.28 15.82 9.91
CA THR A 231 -27.09 17.20 9.48
C THR A 231 -27.05 17.30 7.96
N VAL A 232 -26.23 16.47 7.30
CA VAL A 232 -26.15 16.41 5.83
C VAL A 232 -27.48 16.00 5.20
N ALA A 233 -28.20 15.04 5.80
CA ALA A 233 -29.52 14.61 5.30
C ALA A 233 -30.60 15.69 5.45
N ARG A 234 -30.45 16.63 6.39
CA ARG A 234 -31.36 17.79 6.51
C ARG A 234 -31.07 18.88 5.48
N GLU A 235 -29.80 19.06 5.12
CA GLU A 235 -29.39 20.06 4.12
C GLU A 235 -29.70 19.60 2.69
N SER A 236 -29.64 18.29 2.45
CA SER A 236 -29.96 17.66 1.15
C SER A 236 -31.23 16.85 1.30
N ALA A 237 -32.41 17.48 1.11
CA ALA A 237 -33.67 16.71 1.12
C ALA A 237 -33.59 15.60 0.06
N PRO A 238 -33.57 14.32 0.47
CA PRO A 238 -33.44 13.25 -0.51
C PRO A 238 -34.68 13.21 -1.40
N PRO A 239 -34.55 12.84 -2.68
CA PRO A 239 -35.67 12.77 -3.61
C PRO A 239 -36.78 11.84 -3.07
N PRO A 240 -38.03 12.02 -3.48
CA PRO A 240 -39.16 11.15 -3.10
C PRO A 240 -38.83 9.68 -3.45
N ALA A 241 -39.49 8.75 -2.79
CA ALA A 241 -39.40 7.34 -3.15
C ALA A 241 -39.92 7.12 -4.58
N ILE A 242 -39.12 6.47 -5.43
CA ILE A 242 -39.43 6.20 -6.82
C ILE A 242 -39.77 4.71 -6.93
N ALA A 243 -40.89 4.36 -7.52
CA ALA A 243 -41.28 2.99 -7.76
C ALA A 243 -40.27 2.32 -8.72
N ARG A 244 -40.01 1.03 -8.52
CA ARG A 244 -39.06 0.27 -9.36
C ARG A 244 -39.44 0.30 -10.85
N ALA A 245 -40.71 0.33 -11.16
CA ALA A 245 -41.23 0.39 -12.54
C ALA A 245 -40.86 1.72 -13.25
N ASP A 246 -40.59 2.77 -12.49
CA ASP A 246 -40.25 4.10 -13.02
C ASP A 246 -38.75 4.33 -13.11
N TRP A 247 -37.92 3.34 -12.77
CA TRP A 247 -36.47 3.47 -12.87
C TRP A 247 -36.02 3.49 -14.33
N LEU A 248 -35.15 4.44 -14.67
CA LEU A 248 -34.45 4.42 -15.94
C LEU A 248 -33.46 3.24 -15.99
N LYS A 249 -33.24 2.73 -17.18
CA LYS A 249 -32.25 1.68 -17.42
C LYS A 249 -30.82 2.21 -17.21
N PRO A 250 -29.86 1.37 -16.83
CA PRO A 250 -28.46 1.74 -16.71
C PRO A 250 -27.92 2.50 -17.92
N SER A 251 -28.23 2.06 -19.15
CA SER A 251 -27.81 2.73 -20.39
C SER A 251 -28.39 4.13 -20.51
N GLU A 252 -29.65 4.33 -20.18
CA GLU A 252 -30.32 5.64 -20.22
C GLU A 252 -29.75 6.60 -19.16
N LEU A 253 -29.50 6.07 -17.95
CA LEU A 253 -28.86 6.83 -16.87
C LEU A 253 -27.47 7.33 -17.29
N VAL A 254 -26.66 6.47 -17.88
CA VAL A 254 -25.30 6.83 -18.37
C VAL A 254 -25.38 7.95 -19.41
N VAL A 255 -26.30 7.86 -20.37
CA VAL A 255 -26.49 8.91 -21.40
C VAL A 255 -26.86 10.24 -20.74
N LYS A 256 -27.89 10.24 -19.86
CA LYS A 256 -28.34 11.47 -19.20
C LYS A 256 -27.29 12.08 -18.27
N ILE A 257 -26.47 11.26 -17.62
CA ILE A 257 -25.37 11.74 -16.78
C ILE A 257 -24.28 12.39 -17.64
N ARG A 258 -23.91 11.79 -18.77
CA ARG A 258 -22.92 12.36 -19.71
C ARG A 258 -23.41 13.66 -20.34
N GLU A 259 -24.71 13.80 -20.62
CA GLU A 259 -25.30 15.06 -21.10
C GLU A 259 -25.13 16.20 -20.09
N GLN A 260 -25.29 15.91 -18.78
CA GLN A 260 -25.19 16.90 -17.71
C GLN A 260 -23.75 17.12 -17.23
N ALA A 261 -22.86 16.13 -17.39
CA ALA A 261 -21.46 16.15 -16.98
C ALA A 261 -20.59 15.47 -18.08
N PRO A 262 -20.30 16.15 -19.23
CA PRO A 262 -19.68 15.53 -20.41
C PRO A 262 -18.29 14.94 -20.17
N HIS A 263 -17.60 15.36 -19.12
CA HIS A 263 -16.26 14.89 -18.76
C HIS A 263 -16.28 13.84 -17.63
N PHE A 264 -17.46 13.50 -17.11
CA PHE A 264 -17.60 12.50 -16.08
C PHE A 264 -18.02 11.17 -16.70
N GLU A 265 -17.17 10.16 -16.56
CA GLU A 265 -17.41 8.82 -17.07
C GLU A 265 -17.95 7.93 -15.95
N PRO A 266 -19.25 7.59 -15.92
CA PRO A 266 -19.83 6.66 -14.96
C PRO A 266 -19.20 5.28 -15.06
N GLN A 267 -18.80 4.72 -13.91
CA GLN A 267 -18.20 3.39 -13.82
C GLN A 267 -19.00 2.44 -12.93
N ILE A 268 -19.64 2.98 -11.89
CA ILE A 268 -20.43 2.20 -10.93
C ILE A 268 -21.75 2.90 -10.69
N LEU A 269 -22.84 2.15 -10.81
CA LEU A 269 -24.20 2.55 -10.41
C LEU A 269 -24.55 1.83 -9.10
N ASP A 270 -24.59 2.56 -8.00
CA ASP A 270 -24.88 2.04 -6.68
C ASP A 270 -26.33 2.33 -6.27
N TYR A 271 -27.14 1.31 -6.18
CA TYR A 271 -28.52 1.35 -5.71
C TYR A 271 -28.54 1.13 -4.20
N VAL A 272 -28.54 2.21 -3.43
CA VAL A 272 -28.43 2.19 -1.96
C VAL A 272 -29.83 2.15 -1.33
N GLY A 273 -30.07 1.20 -0.43
CA GLY A 273 -31.36 1.00 0.23
C GLY A 273 -32.35 0.18 -0.59
N LEU A 274 -31.86 -0.70 -1.46
CA LEU A 274 -32.66 -1.65 -2.21
C LEU A 274 -33.59 -2.46 -1.28
N GLY A 275 -34.83 -2.66 -1.65
CA GLY A 275 -35.84 -3.38 -0.85
C GLY A 275 -36.30 -2.64 0.42
N GLY A 276 -35.82 -1.42 0.66
CA GLY A 276 -36.27 -0.53 1.74
C GLY A 276 -37.40 0.42 1.33
N LYS A 277 -37.68 1.41 2.19
CA LYS A 277 -38.70 2.44 1.91
C LYS A 277 -38.32 3.35 0.73
N ARG A 278 -37.02 3.44 0.41
CA ARG A 278 -36.47 4.31 -0.63
C ARG A 278 -35.13 3.73 -1.12
N THR A 279 -34.95 3.72 -2.43
CA THR A 279 -33.65 3.44 -3.07
C THR A 279 -33.09 4.75 -3.61
N LEU A 280 -31.84 5.02 -3.31
CA LEU A 280 -31.08 6.15 -3.84
C LEU A 280 -30.06 5.64 -4.86
N LEU A 281 -29.85 6.39 -5.94
CA LEU A 281 -28.80 6.10 -6.90
C LEU A 281 -27.58 6.99 -6.63
N PHE A 282 -26.48 6.33 -6.35
CA PHE A 282 -25.17 6.91 -6.19
C PHE A 282 -24.31 6.46 -7.38
N VAL A 283 -23.78 7.39 -8.14
CA VAL A 283 -22.99 7.08 -9.34
C VAL A 283 -21.55 7.45 -9.08
N ALA A 284 -20.66 6.47 -9.13
CA ALA A 284 -19.22 6.70 -9.03
C ALA A 284 -18.60 6.61 -10.44
N GLY A 285 -17.60 7.45 -10.69
CA GLY A 285 -16.95 7.49 -12.00
C GLY A 285 -15.69 8.38 -12.00
N SER A 286 -15.06 8.49 -13.16
CA SER A 286 -13.83 9.24 -13.35
C SER A 286 -14.01 10.44 -14.27
N ASN A 287 -13.07 11.37 -14.18
CA ASN A 287 -12.91 12.47 -15.11
C ASN A 287 -11.45 12.58 -15.51
N GLU A 288 -11.10 12.01 -16.66
CA GLU A 288 -9.72 11.96 -17.16
C GLU A 288 -9.15 13.32 -17.58
N THR A 289 -10.01 14.30 -17.85
CA THR A 289 -9.56 15.63 -18.24
C THR A 289 -9.21 16.52 -17.06
N HIS A 290 -9.50 16.06 -15.83
CA HIS A 290 -9.35 16.84 -14.60
C HIS A 290 -8.04 16.54 -13.88
N PHE A 291 -6.90 16.91 -14.47
CA PHE A 291 -5.57 16.63 -13.91
C PHE A 291 -5.03 17.64 -12.91
N LYS A 292 -5.62 18.82 -12.81
CA LYS A 292 -4.93 19.95 -12.17
C LYS A 292 -5.33 20.25 -10.73
N ARG A 293 -6.54 19.92 -10.30
CA ARG A 293 -7.02 20.21 -8.95
C ARG A 293 -8.11 19.21 -8.54
N GLY A 294 -7.80 18.25 -7.70
CA GLY A 294 -8.75 17.33 -7.14
C GLY A 294 -8.63 15.89 -7.60
N ALA A 295 -9.45 15.01 -7.05
CA ALA A 295 -9.48 13.60 -7.41
C ALA A 295 -9.99 13.42 -8.85
N GLN A 296 -9.34 12.55 -9.61
CA GLN A 296 -9.83 12.13 -10.91
C GLN A 296 -11.12 11.32 -10.78
N PHE A 297 -11.28 10.60 -9.67
CA PHE A 297 -12.45 9.78 -9.35
C PHE A 297 -13.35 10.51 -8.35
N GLY A 298 -14.65 10.42 -8.55
CA GLY A 298 -15.64 11.01 -7.67
C GLY A 298 -17.02 10.42 -7.87
N TYR A 299 -18.03 11.08 -7.34
CA TYR A 299 -19.39 10.57 -7.37
C TYR A 299 -20.45 11.68 -7.43
N ALA A 300 -21.64 11.28 -7.84
CA ALA A 300 -22.84 12.12 -7.90
C ALA A 300 -24.05 11.36 -7.37
N PHE A 301 -25.03 12.09 -6.83
CA PHE A 301 -26.34 11.54 -6.55
C PHE A 301 -27.28 11.85 -7.71
N VAL A 302 -27.98 10.83 -8.19
CA VAL A 302 -28.78 10.88 -9.41
C VAL A 302 -30.21 10.43 -9.12
N ASN A 303 -31.17 11.07 -9.72
CA ASN A 303 -32.57 10.68 -9.65
C ASN A 303 -32.82 9.47 -10.55
N LEU A 304 -33.33 8.38 -9.97
CA LEU A 304 -33.57 7.11 -10.68
C LEU A 304 -34.58 7.20 -11.82
N ALA A 305 -35.55 8.12 -11.73
CA ALA A 305 -36.61 8.24 -12.74
C ALA A 305 -36.28 9.24 -13.84
N THR A 306 -35.49 10.30 -13.51
CA THR A 306 -35.24 11.37 -14.48
C THR A 306 -33.80 11.38 -15.00
N GLY A 307 -32.88 10.73 -14.27
CA GLY A 307 -31.46 10.78 -14.56
C GLY A 307 -30.80 12.12 -14.19
N GLU A 308 -31.52 13.02 -13.49
CA GLU A 308 -31.00 14.31 -13.07
C GLU A 308 -29.99 14.18 -11.94
N ILE A 309 -28.85 14.85 -12.08
CA ILE A 309 -27.84 14.94 -11.02
C ILE A 309 -28.29 16.04 -10.03
N TYR A 310 -28.78 15.65 -8.85
CA TYR A 310 -29.25 16.60 -7.84
C TYR A 310 -28.18 16.99 -6.81
N ASP A 311 -27.11 16.21 -6.65
CA ASP A 311 -25.93 16.59 -5.85
C ASP A 311 -24.64 16.37 -6.65
N ARG A 312 -23.93 17.46 -6.86
CA ARG A 312 -22.70 17.56 -7.66
C ARG A 312 -21.47 17.86 -6.80
N THR A 313 -21.60 17.82 -5.49
CA THR A 313 -20.55 18.29 -4.55
C THR A 313 -19.24 17.55 -4.74
N TYR A 314 -19.30 16.26 -5.05
CA TYR A 314 -18.14 15.38 -5.21
C TYR A 314 -17.86 14.99 -6.67
N LEU A 315 -18.49 15.69 -7.61
CA LEU A 315 -18.26 15.46 -9.02
C LEU A 315 -16.88 16.01 -9.40
N PRO A 316 -15.99 15.21 -10.03
CA PRO A 316 -14.66 15.68 -10.40
C PRO A 316 -14.73 16.87 -11.37
N GLY A 317 -14.00 17.93 -11.06
CA GLY A 317 -13.99 19.17 -11.85
C GLY A 317 -15.02 20.21 -11.49
N GLU A 318 -16.05 19.91 -10.70
CA GLU A 318 -17.14 20.81 -10.34
C GLU A 318 -17.13 21.26 -8.87
N GLN A 319 -15.97 21.28 -8.24
CA GLN A 319 -15.86 21.61 -6.81
C GLN A 319 -16.27 23.06 -6.52
N ARG A 320 -17.31 23.20 -5.71
CA ARG A 320 -17.93 24.49 -5.39
C ARG A 320 -17.48 25.08 -4.05
N SER A 321 -16.88 24.27 -3.14
CA SER A 321 -16.42 24.72 -1.84
C SER A 321 -14.92 24.60 -1.64
N ALA A 322 -14.32 25.50 -0.84
CA ALA A 322 -12.91 25.41 -0.47
C ALA A 322 -12.59 24.11 0.30
N LEU A 323 -13.53 23.63 1.12
CA LEU A 323 -13.39 22.37 1.84
C LEU A 323 -13.41 21.16 0.91
N GLY A 324 -14.34 21.13 -0.07
CA GLY A 324 -14.38 20.09 -1.08
C GLY A 324 -13.11 20.04 -1.92
N ALA A 325 -12.59 21.22 -2.31
CA ALA A 325 -11.31 21.33 -3.02
C ALA A 325 -10.13 20.83 -2.18
N ALA A 326 -10.09 21.13 -0.89
CA ALA A 326 -9.05 20.65 0.02
C ALA A 326 -9.11 19.13 0.18
N LEU A 327 -10.28 18.55 0.47
CA LEU A 327 -10.46 17.09 0.59
C LEU A 327 -10.04 16.37 -0.69
N SER A 328 -10.51 16.83 -1.83
CA SER A 328 -10.17 16.27 -3.14
C SER A 328 -8.66 16.35 -3.42
N SER A 329 -7.99 17.41 -2.96
CA SER A 329 -6.54 17.54 -3.07
C SER A 329 -5.78 16.51 -2.23
N PHE A 330 -6.27 16.12 -1.05
CA PHE A 330 -5.69 15.04 -0.26
C PHE A 330 -5.70 13.71 -1.04
N PHE A 331 -6.83 13.37 -1.65
CA PHE A 331 -6.93 12.17 -2.49
C PHE A 331 -5.99 12.26 -3.70
N SER A 332 -6.06 13.33 -4.48
CA SER A 332 -5.22 13.51 -5.65
C SER A 332 -3.73 13.43 -5.35
N LEU A 333 -3.29 14.11 -4.30
CA LEU A 333 -1.89 14.16 -3.93
C LEU A 333 -1.42 12.85 -3.28
N HIS A 334 -2.28 12.13 -2.57
CA HIS A 334 -1.90 10.85 -2.00
C HIS A 334 -1.76 9.77 -3.08
N PHE A 335 -2.76 9.67 -3.97
CA PHE A 335 -2.80 8.65 -5.01
C PHE A 335 -2.03 9.01 -6.28
N GLY A 336 -1.48 10.21 -6.38
CA GLY A 336 -0.81 10.66 -7.59
C GLY A 336 -1.73 10.77 -8.81
N SER A 337 -3.06 10.94 -8.58
CA SER A 337 -4.07 10.95 -9.63
C SER A 337 -4.22 12.29 -10.38
N PHE A 338 -3.33 13.23 -10.12
CA PHE A 338 -3.32 14.54 -10.75
C PHE A 338 -2.51 14.62 -12.05
N GLY A 339 -2.02 13.49 -12.55
CA GLY A 339 -1.18 13.44 -13.75
C GLY A 339 -1.24 12.08 -14.46
N ASN A 340 -0.42 11.98 -15.47
CA ASN A 340 -0.29 10.80 -16.33
C ASN A 340 0.73 9.78 -15.76
N ASP A 341 1.14 8.83 -16.57
CA ASP A 341 2.12 7.80 -16.23
C ASP A 341 3.47 8.37 -15.73
N SER A 342 3.85 9.58 -16.15
CA SER A 342 5.07 10.23 -15.64
C SER A 342 4.95 10.53 -14.13
N VAL A 343 3.77 10.99 -13.68
CA VAL A 343 3.51 11.20 -12.23
C VAL A 343 3.48 9.85 -11.52
N ARG A 344 2.89 8.83 -12.11
CA ARG A 344 2.87 7.46 -11.56
C ARG A 344 4.29 6.92 -11.36
N VAL A 345 5.15 7.03 -12.38
CA VAL A 345 6.57 6.65 -12.28
C VAL A 345 7.29 7.45 -11.20
N LEU A 346 7.05 8.77 -11.13
CA LEU A 346 7.63 9.62 -10.09
C LEU A 346 7.21 9.15 -8.69
N TYR A 347 5.94 8.80 -8.48
CA TYR A 347 5.44 8.29 -7.19
C TYR A 347 6.04 6.93 -6.83
N ILE A 348 6.22 6.04 -7.80
CA ILE A 348 6.94 4.77 -7.58
C ILE A 348 8.37 5.05 -7.10
N LEU A 349 9.10 5.93 -7.77
CA LEU A 349 10.47 6.29 -7.39
C LEU A 349 10.54 6.95 -6.01
N LEU A 350 9.61 7.85 -5.70
CA LEU A 350 9.51 8.52 -4.40
C LEU A 350 9.11 7.53 -3.29
N GLY A 351 8.21 6.58 -3.57
CA GLY A 351 7.84 5.50 -2.66
C GLY A 351 9.02 4.59 -2.32
N LEU A 352 9.77 4.12 -3.33
CA LEU A 352 11.00 3.35 -3.12
C LEU A 352 12.08 4.14 -2.40
N SER A 353 12.22 5.44 -2.70
CA SER A 353 13.10 6.37 -1.99
C SER A 353 12.73 6.47 -0.51
N GLY A 354 11.42 6.58 -0.22
CA GLY A 354 10.90 6.57 1.15
C GLY A 354 11.23 5.29 1.90
N ALA A 355 10.99 4.12 1.29
CA ALA A 355 11.40 2.85 1.88
C ALA A 355 12.90 2.83 2.19
N LEU A 356 13.75 3.33 1.30
CA LEU A 356 15.19 3.41 1.52
C LEU A 356 15.55 4.40 2.65
N ILE A 357 14.82 5.51 2.82
CA ILE A 357 15.00 6.44 3.94
C ILE A 357 14.76 5.74 5.27
N PHE A 358 13.68 4.94 5.41
CA PHE A 358 13.39 4.21 6.64
C PHE A 358 14.43 3.12 6.92
N TYR A 359 14.86 2.38 5.90
CA TYR A 359 15.94 1.42 6.02
C TYR A 359 17.25 2.08 6.50
N THR A 360 17.66 3.17 5.87
CA THR A 360 18.89 3.89 6.24
C THR A 360 18.80 4.51 7.64
N GLY A 361 17.62 5.03 8.02
CA GLY A 361 17.35 5.51 9.37
C GLY A 361 17.56 4.44 10.44
N ASN A 362 17.03 3.25 10.21
CA ASN A 362 17.20 2.10 11.12
C ASN A 362 18.67 1.69 11.24
N ILE A 363 19.42 1.61 10.12
CA ILE A 363 20.85 1.31 10.12
C ILE A 363 21.64 2.35 10.90
N LEU A 364 21.38 3.64 10.68
CA LEU A 364 22.06 4.73 11.39
C LEU A 364 21.79 4.69 12.89
N TRP A 365 20.56 4.35 13.28
CA TRP A 365 20.18 4.16 14.68
C TRP A 365 20.96 3.00 15.33
N VAL A 366 20.99 1.84 14.69
CA VAL A 366 21.73 0.64 15.13
C VAL A 366 23.22 0.95 15.26
N GLU A 367 23.83 1.51 14.22
CA GLU A 367 25.25 1.83 14.17
C GLU A 367 25.67 2.82 15.28
N SER A 368 24.83 3.84 15.53
CA SER A 368 25.10 4.83 16.57
C SER A 368 25.11 4.22 17.98
N ARG A 369 24.28 3.22 18.24
CA ARG A 369 24.19 2.54 19.53
C ARG A 369 25.26 1.47 19.71
N THR A 370 25.54 0.72 18.66
CA THR A 370 26.67 -0.25 18.67
C THR A 370 27.98 0.44 19.02
N LYS A 371 28.26 1.63 18.45
CA LYS A 371 29.47 2.42 18.81
C LYS A 371 29.50 2.89 20.26
N ARG A 372 28.34 3.22 20.84
CA ARG A 372 28.26 3.61 22.26
C ARG A 372 28.51 2.40 23.18
N LEU A 373 28.01 1.23 22.84
CA LEU A 373 28.20 -0.01 23.61
C LEU A 373 29.66 -0.49 23.58
N ARG A 374 30.40 -0.21 22.51
CA ARG A 374 31.85 -0.53 22.40
C ARG A 374 32.75 0.38 23.24
N LYS A 375 32.30 1.56 23.66
CA LYS A 375 33.03 2.44 24.57
C LYS A 375 32.83 1.93 26.01
N ARG A 376 33.81 1.20 26.53
CA ARG A 376 33.83 0.59 27.88
C ARG A 376 33.70 1.66 28.96
N PRO A 377 32.90 1.51 30.02
CA PRO A 377 32.99 2.34 31.21
C PRO A 377 34.27 1.98 31.99
N GLU A 378 35.01 2.99 32.44
CA GLU A 378 36.27 2.84 33.22
C GLU A 378 36.02 2.65 34.72
N THR A 379 34.80 2.41 35.18
CA THR A 379 34.43 2.41 36.61
C THR A 379 33.93 1.05 37.13
N SER A 380 34.26 0.78 38.37
CA SER A 380 34.25 -0.50 39.09
C SER A 380 32.93 -1.00 39.69
N GLU A 381 31.78 -0.49 39.28
CA GLU A 381 30.45 -1.02 39.69
C GLU A 381 29.95 -2.05 38.66
N LEU A 382 30.48 -3.30 38.76
CA LEU A 382 30.58 -4.18 37.60
C LEU A 382 29.31 -5.03 37.28
N SER A 383 28.51 -5.46 38.23
CA SER A 383 27.54 -6.55 37.95
C SER A 383 26.21 -6.08 37.32
N GLU A 384 25.56 -5.07 37.86
CA GLU A 384 24.30 -4.57 37.31
C GLU A 384 24.47 -3.77 36.01
N GLN A 385 25.52 -2.96 35.93
CA GLN A 385 25.84 -2.21 34.71
C GLN A 385 26.25 -3.12 33.57
N MET A 386 26.93 -4.25 33.82
CA MET A 386 27.22 -5.26 32.79
C MET A 386 25.96 -5.98 32.32
N ALA A 387 25.03 -6.34 33.18
CA ALA A 387 23.75 -6.95 32.80
C ALA A 387 22.92 -5.99 31.94
N GLN A 388 22.80 -4.72 32.34
CA GLN A 388 22.10 -3.70 31.56
C GLN A 388 22.78 -3.42 30.20
N ALA A 389 24.12 -3.42 30.15
CA ALA A 389 24.85 -3.26 28.90
C ALA A 389 24.65 -4.46 27.96
N ALA A 390 24.65 -5.69 28.49
CA ALA A 390 24.38 -6.90 27.74
C ALA A 390 22.95 -6.93 27.17
N GLN A 391 21.95 -6.55 27.99
CA GLN A 391 20.57 -6.44 27.55
C GLN A 391 20.39 -5.39 26.45
N ARG A 392 21.02 -4.22 26.58
CA ARG A 392 20.99 -3.18 25.53
C ARG A 392 21.67 -3.65 24.24
N ALA A 393 22.77 -4.39 24.34
CA ALA A 393 23.45 -4.97 23.20
C ALA A 393 22.59 -5.99 22.48
N TRP A 394 21.87 -6.83 23.21
CA TRP A 394 20.91 -7.80 22.67
C TRP A 394 19.77 -7.11 21.90
N HIS A 395 19.15 -6.06 22.46
CA HIS A 395 18.09 -5.31 21.77
C HIS A 395 18.56 -4.67 20.46
N VAL A 396 19.78 -4.11 20.44
CA VAL A 396 20.36 -3.50 19.23
C VAL A 396 20.66 -4.58 18.18
N ASP A 397 21.17 -5.74 18.60
CA ASP A 397 21.47 -6.86 17.69
C ASP A 397 20.20 -7.44 17.08
N ILE A 398 19.16 -7.73 17.91
CA ILE A 398 17.89 -8.28 17.40
C ILE A 398 17.21 -7.30 16.44
N LEU A 399 17.18 -6.00 16.77
CA LEU A 399 16.58 -4.99 15.92
C LEU A 399 17.31 -4.87 14.57
N SER A 400 18.63 -4.99 14.57
CA SER A 400 19.44 -5.01 13.36
C SER A 400 19.07 -6.19 12.45
N LYS A 401 18.92 -7.38 13.02
CA LYS A 401 18.51 -8.61 12.31
C LYS A 401 17.09 -8.52 11.79
N VAL A 402 16.17 -8.03 12.62
CA VAL A 402 14.77 -7.80 12.23
C VAL A 402 14.68 -6.77 11.09
N THR A 403 15.45 -5.68 11.15
CA THR A 403 15.49 -4.69 10.07
C THR A 403 15.90 -5.33 8.74
N LEU A 404 16.97 -6.13 8.74
CA LEU A 404 17.39 -6.84 7.53
C LEU A 404 16.32 -7.78 7.02
N GLY A 405 15.78 -8.62 7.92
CA GLY A 405 14.76 -9.63 7.58
C GLY A 405 13.45 -9.04 7.07
N VAL A 406 12.95 -7.99 7.73
CA VAL A 406 11.71 -7.30 7.34
C VAL A 406 11.88 -6.60 5.99
N CYS A 407 12.95 -5.83 5.81
CA CYS A 407 13.13 -5.06 4.57
C CYS A 407 13.36 -5.96 3.36
N LEU A 408 14.26 -6.94 3.44
CA LEU A 408 14.48 -7.87 2.33
C LEU A 408 13.35 -8.88 2.20
N GLY A 409 12.72 -9.28 3.31
CA GLY A 409 11.55 -10.15 3.30
C GLY A 409 10.35 -9.53 2.59
N CYS A 410 10.04 -8.27 2.85
CA CYS A 410 8.99 -7.54 2.14
C CYS A 410 9.32 -7.42 0.65
N ALA A 411 10.57 -7.04 0.34
CA ALA A 411 11.04 -6.86 -1.04
C ALA A 411 11.11 -8.17 -1.85
N ALA A 412 11.21 -9.32 -1.20
CA ALA A 412 11.11 -10.63 -1.82
C ALA A 412 9.67 -11.16 -1.90
N ALA A 413 8.93 -11.04 -0.79
CA ALA A 413 7.62 -11.67 -0.66
C ALA A 413 6.58 -11.04 -1.60
N LEU A 414 6.59 -9.72 -1.80
CA LEU A 414 5.61 -9.04 -2.62
C LEU A 414 5.66 -9.49 -4.10
N PRO A 415 6.79 -9.39 -4.82
CA PRO A 415 6.87 -9.89 -6.20
C PRO A 415 6.71 -11.40 -6.30
N ALA A 416 7.15 -12.18 -5.31
CA ALA A 416 6.89 -13.62 -5.27
C ALA A 416 5.39 -13.91 -5.21
N THR A 417 4.62 -13.17 -4.39
CA THR A 417 3.16 -13.31 -4.30
C THR A 417 2.49 -12.99 -5.63
N ILE A 418 2.89 -11.90 -6.30
CA ILE A 418 2.36 -11.53 -7.62
C ILE A 418 2.61 -12.64 -8.65
N ALA A 419 3.84 -13.16 -8.69
CA ALA A 419 4.20 -14.23 -9.63
C ALA A 419 3.45 -15.54 -9.34
N VAL A 420 3.41 -15.98 -8.07
CA VAL A 420 2.71 -17.21 -7.65
C VAL A 420 1.21 -17.09 -7.90
N ALA A 421 0.60 -15.94 -7.62
CA ALA A 421 -0.81 -15.69 -7.89
C ALA A 421 -1.15 -15.93 -9.37
N ARG A 422 -0.34 -15.43 -10.30
CA ARG A 422 -0.55 -15.64 -11.73
C ARG A 422 -0.53 -17.12 -12.13
N TRP A 423 0.40 -17.90 -11.55
CA TRP A 423 0.51 -19.33 -11.86
C TRP A 423 -0.61 -20.15 -11.26
N LEU A 424 -1.08 -19.80 -10.07
CA LEU A 424 -2.10 -20.56 -9.35
C LEU A 424 -3.53 -20.10 -9.63
N ALA A 425 -3.74 -18.87 -10.08
CA ALA A 425 -5.07 -18.30 -10.34
C ALA A 425 -6.01 -19.23 -11.14
N PRO A 426 -5.56 -19.97 -12.18
CA PRO A 426 -6.45 -20.88 -12.91
C PRO A 426 -6.83 -22.16 -12.17
N TRP A 427 -6.18 -22.47 -11.06
CA TRP A 427 -6.25 -23.78 -10.40
C TRP A 427 -6.83 -23.73 -8.98
N VAL A 428 -7.03 -22.54 -8.41
CA VAL A 428 -7.47 -22.37 -7.04
C VAL A 428 -8.72 -21.50 -6.95
N ASP A 429 -9.62 -21.87 -6.05
CA ASP A 429 -10.84 -21.10 -5.79
C ASP A 429 -10.63 -19.98 -4.75
N ASP A 430 -9.58 -20.06 -3.93
CA ASP A 430 -9.21 -19.07 -2.90
C ASP A 430 -7.82 -18.49 -3.20
N LEU A 431 -7.75 -17.52 -4.11
CA LEU A 431 -6.51 -16.83 -4.44
C LEU A 431 -6.03 -15.92 -3.30
N ASN A 432 -6.96 -15.39 -2.49
CA ASN A 432 -6.59 -14.59 -1.32
C ASN A 432 -5.82 -15.43 -0.29
N GLY A 433 -6.21 -16.69 -0.06
CA GLY A 433 -5.44 -17.63 0.75
C GLY A 433 -4.02 -17.84 0.19
N VAL A 434 -3.88 -17.94 -1.13
CA VAL A 434 -2.57 -18.01 -1.80
C VAL A 434 -1.74 -16.77 -1.54
N HIS A 435 -2.33 -15.57 -1.65
CA HIS A 435 -1.64 -14.30 -1.36
C HIS A 435 -1.13 -14.28 0.09
N GLN A 436 -2.00 -14.57 1.05
CA GLN A 436 -1.66 -14.55 2.47
C GLN A 436 -0.56 -15.56 2.80
N VAL A 437 -0.71 -16.80 2.35
CA VAL A 437 0.27 -17.87 2.63
C VAL A 437 1.61 -17.55 1.97
N THR A 438 1.63 -17.18 0.70
CA THR A 438 2.87 -16.91 -0.03
C THR A 438 3.62 -15.74 0.57
N PHE A 439 2.92 -14.61 0.79
CA PHE A 439 3.55 -13.43 1.37
C PHE A 439 4.14 -13.73 2.75
N HIS A 440 3.33 -14.25 3.68
CA HIS A 440 3.78 -14.45 5.06
C HIS A 440 4.81 -15.57 5.19
N ALA A 441 4.77 -16.61 4.35
CA ALA A 441 5.78 -17.66 4.34
C ALA A 441 7.15 -17.12 3.89
N VAL A 442 7.21 -16.41 2.76
CA VAL A 442 8.47 -15.83 2.26
C VAL A 442 8.98 -14.73 3.20
N PHE A 443 8.11 -13.83 3.63
CA PHE A 443 8.45 -12.76 4.57
C PHE A 443 8.97 -13.33 5.90
N GLY A 444 8.22 -14.25 6.51
CA GLY A 444 8.59 -14.88 7.78
C GLY A 444 9.88 -15.70 7.68
N ALA A 445 10.07 -16.42 6.58
CA ALA A 445 11.31 -17.15 6.33
C ALA A 445 12.52 -16.20 6.29
N CYS A 446 12.41 -15.07 5.59
CA CYS A 446 13.48 -14.05 5.54
C CYS A 446 13.80 -13.49 6.93
N VAL A 447 12.78 -13.17 7.73
CA VAL A 447 12.96 -12.69 9.10
C VAL A 447 13.64 -13.75 9.97
N LEU A 448 13.19 -15.00 9.90
CA LEU A 448 13.78 -16.11 10.65
C LEU A 448 15.23 -16.38 10.25
N VAL A 449 15.54 -16.36 8.95
CA VAL A 449 16.90 -16.52 8.44
C VAL A 449 17.81 -15.40 8.95
N ALA A 450 17.34 -14.15 8.91
CA ALA A 450 18.11 -13.00 9.43
C ALA A 450 18.38 -13.12 10.94
N ILE A 451 17.39 -13.55 11.73
CA ILE A 451 17.52 -13.74 13.18
C ILE A 451 18.49 -14.90 13.48
N ARG A 452 18.36 -16.05 12.79
CA ARG A 452 19.14 -17.26 13.05
C ARG A 452 20.60 -17.15 12.60
N LEU A 453 20.83 -16.66 11.37
CA LEU A 453 22.17 -16.58 10.80
C LEU A 453 22.91 -15.30 11.16
N GLY A 454 22.20 -14.24 11.56
CA GLY A 454 22.73 -12.90 11.78
C GLY A 454 23.06 -12.18 10.46
N ASN A 455 23.19 -10.85 10.52
CA ASN A 455 23.30 -9.99 9.33
C ASN A 455 24.45 -10.36 8.39
N ALA A 456 25.61 -10.70 8.93
CA ALA A 456 26.80 -10.99 8.13
C ALA A 456 26.62 -12.22 7.22
N ARG A 457 25.90 -13.25 7.70
CA ARG A 457 25.66 -14.48 6.95
C ARG A 457 24.35 -14.45 6.16
N ALA A 458 23.36 -13.72 6.64
CA ALA A 458 22.03 -13.68 6.03
C ALA A 458 21.94 -12.68 4.87
N ALA A 459 22.69 -11.58 4.87
CA ALA A 459 22.51 -10.50 3.91
C ALA A 459 22.65 -10.94 2.45
N VAL A 460 23.70 -11.66 2.10
CA VAL A 460 23.96 -12.07 0.72
C VAL A 460 22.91 -13.10 0.21
N PRO A 461 22.60 -14.19 0.93
CA PRO A 461 21.53 -15.10 0.52
C PRO A 461 20.16 -14.41 0.37
N LEU A 462 19.81 -13.52 1.31
CA LEU A 462 18.53 -12.79 1.24
C LEU A 462 18.49 -11.80 0.07
N LEU A 463 19.60 -11.14 -0.27
CA LEU A 463 19.69 -10.28 -1.45
C LEU A 463 19.51 -11.08 -2.75
N TRP A 464 20.12 -12.28 -2.87
CA TRP A 464 19.92 -13.15 -4.02
C TRP A 464 18.49 -13.67 -4.10
N LEU A 465 17.88 -14.05 -2.97
CA LEU A 465 16.47 -14.44 -2.91
C LEU A 465 15.57 -13.28 -3.38
N THR A 466 15.82 -12.07 -2.90
CA THR A 466 15.07 -10.88 -3.30
C THR A 466 15.22 -10.61 -4.80
N ALA A 467 16.43 -10.73 -5.34
CA ALA A 467 16.68 -10.59 -6.77
C ALA A 467 15.91 -11.65 -7.59
N LEU A 468 15.93 -12.92 -7.14
CA LEU A 468 15.22 -14.00 -7.79
C LEU A 468 13.70 -13.77 -7.76
N CYS A 469 13.12 -13.44 -6.60
CA CYS A 469 11.69 -13.19 -6.47
C CYS A 469 11.21 -12.05 -7.39
N ASN A 470 11.99 -10.97 -7.49
CA ASN A 470 11.68 -9.89 -8.42
C ASN A 470 11.82 -10.34 -9.89
N ALA A 471 12.80 -11.17 -10.22
CA ALA A 471 12.98 -11.69 -11.57
C ALA A 471 11.85 -12.63 -12.00
N LEU A 472 11.15 -13.28 -11.07
CA LEU A 472 10.03 -14.19 -11.39
C LEU A 472 8.92 -13.48 -12.18
N VAL A 473 8.63 -12.21 -11.90
CA VAL A 473 7.56 -11.45 -12.59
C VAL A 473 7.87 -11.31 -14.08
N PRO A 474 8.96 -10.66 -14.52
CA PRO A 474 9.27 -10.56 -15.95
C PRO A 474 9.58 -11.90 -16.60
N LEU A 475 10.20 -12.87 -15.89
CA LEU A 475 10.46 -14.20 -16.43
C LEU A 475 9.16 -14.98 -16.69
N THR A 476 8.15 -14.85 -15.82
CA THR A 476 6.83 -15.44 -16.05
C THR A 476 6.16 -14.86 -17.28
N ALA A 477 6.18 -13.52 -17.42
CA ALA A 477 5.62 -12.87 -18.61
C ALA A 477 6.35 -13.30 -19.90
N TRP A 478 7.67 -13.39 -19.83
CA TRP A 478 8.50 -13.79 -20.95
C TRP A 478 8.27 -15.25 -21.34
N ALA A 479 8.24 -16.16 -20.36
CA ALA A 479 7.91 -17.57 -20.58
C ALA A 479 6.53 -17.73 -21.24
N ALA A 480 5.53 -16.98 -20.77
CA ALA A 480 4.19 -16.97 -21.34
C ALA A 480 4.15 -16.51 -22.82
N HIS A 481 5.07 -15.63 -23.21
CA HIS A 481 5.18 -15.16 -24.59
C HIS A 481 5.78 -16.22 -25.53
N PHE A 482 6.78 -16.99 -25.07
CA PHE A 482 7.51 -17.93 -25.90
C PHE A 482 6.95 -19.36 -25.90
N VAL A 483 6.32 -19.78 -24.80
CA VAL A 483 5.77 -21.13 -24.71
C VAL A 483 4.37 -21.16 -25.31
N GLN A 484 4.29 -21.59 -26.56
CA GLN A 484 3.03 -21.77 -27.30
C GLN A 484 2.28 -23.07 -26.92
N ALA A 485 2.72 -23.79 -25.92
CA ALA A 485 2.13 -25.06 -25.53
C ALA A 485 0.72 -24.86 -24.91
N GLU A 486 -0.20 -25.77 -25.23
CA GLU A 486 -1.57 -25.77 -24.69
C GLU A 486 -1.62 -25.76 -23.15
N LEU A 487 -0.59 -26.31 -22.50
CA LEU A 487 -0.46 -26.34 -21.04
C LEU A 487 -0.32 -24.95 -20.39
N LEU A 488 0.13 -23.94 -21.14
CA LEU A 488 0.33 -22.56 -20.68
C LEU A 488 -0.65 -21.57 -21.33
N LEU A 489 -1.70 -22.07 -21.98
CA LEU A 489 -2.79 -21.24 -22.53
C LEU A 489 -3.29 -20.16 -21.56
N PRO A 490 -3.46 -20.44 -20.26
CA PRO A 490 -3.85 -19.41 -19.29
C PRO A 490 -2.90 -18.21 -19.19
N LEU A 491 -1.62 -18.38 -19.53
CA LEU A 491 -0.62 -17.31 -19.44
C LEU A 491 -0.55 -16.43 -20.71
N ARG A 492 -1.37 -16.74 -21.72
CA ARG A 492 -1.23 -16.30 -23.11
C ARG A 492 -2.09 -15.10 -23.48
N LYS A 493 -2.09 -13.99 -22.75
CA LYS A 493 -2.72 -12.77 -23.26
C LYS A 493 -1.69 -11.76 -23.77
N PRO A 494 -2.03 -11.05 -24.88
CA PRO A 494 -1.15 -10.05 -25.42
C PRO A 494 -0.90 -8.92 -24.41
N TYR A 495 0.19 -8.24 -24.61
CA TYR A 495 0.65 -7.08 -23.88
C TYR A 495 -0.49 -6.04 -23.74
N GLN A 496 -0.91 -5.76 -22.51
CA GLN A 496 -1.87 -4.71 -22.20
C GLN A 496 -1.18 -3.56 -21.45
N ASP A 497 -1.72 -2.37 -21.58
CA ASP A 497 -1.17 -1.16 -20.97
C ASP A 497 -0.92 -1.31 -19.45
N GLY A 498 0.26 -0.92 -19.02
CA GLY A 498 0.70 -1.00 -17.62
C GLY A 498 1.49 -2.27 -17.23
N PHE A 499 1.41 -3.36 -17.98
CA PHE A 499 2.19 -4.58 -17.70
C PHE A 499 3.69 -4.34 -17.82
N LEU A 500 4.10 -3.61 -18.87
CA LEU A 500 5.49 -3.24 -19.07
C LEU A 500 6.07 -2.48 -17.88
N MET A 501 5.30 -1.59 -17.26
CA MET A 501 5.77 -0.82 -16.12
C MET A 501 6.02 -1.71 -14.90
N LEU A 502 5.13 -2.68 -14.62
CA LEU A 502 5.31 -3.67 -13.56
C LEU A 502 6.55 -4.55 -13.80
N GLU A 503 6.69 -5.05 -15.03
CA GLU A 503 7.80 -5.93 -15.42
C GLU A 503 9.14 -5.19 -15.39
N LEU A 504 9.19 -3.94 -15.87
CA LEU A 504 10.39 -3.10 -15.81
C LEU A 504 10.76 -2.73 -14.37
N LEU A 505 9.78 -2.44 -13.50
CA LEU A 505 10.02 -2.20 -12.09
C LEU A 505 10.65 -3.43 -11.43
N CYS A 506 10.06 -4.61 -11.62
CA CYS A 506 10.57 -5.85 -11.06
C CYS A 506 11.95 -6.22 -11.66
N LEU A 507 12.17 -6.02 -12.95
CA LEU A 507 13.48 -6.24 -13.59
C LEU A 507 14.55 -5.31 -13.01
N PHE A 508 14.23 -4.03 -12.84
CA PHE A 508 15.13 -3.06 -12.21
C PHE A 508 15.50 -3.49 -10.79
N LEU A 509 14.52 -3.88 -9.98
CA LEU A 509 14.76 -4.36 -8.62
C LEU A 509 15.57 -5.67 -8.59
N ALA A 510 15.29 -6.60 -9.51
CA ALA A 510 16.07 -7.83 -9.64
C ALA A 510 17.54 -7.56 -9.93
N VAL A 511 17.82 -6.68 -10.89
CA VAL A 511 19.19 -6.25 -11.25
C VAL A 511 19.85 -5.52 -10.08
N PHE A 512 19.14 -4.62 -9.43
CA PHE A 512 19.64 -3.84 -8.30
C PHE A 512 20.03 -4.73 -7.11
N PHE A 513 19.14 -5.63 -6.68
CA PHE A 513 19.43 -6.54 -5.56
C PHE A 513 20.49 -7.59 -5.93
N GLY A 514 20.49 -8.09 -7.15
CA GLY A 514 21.52 -8.99 -7.67
C GLY A 514 22.91 -8.31 -7.70
N TRP A 515 22.97 -7.06 -8.14
CA TRP A 515 24.21 -6.27 -8.12
C TRP A 515 24.71 -6.03 -6.69
N LEU A 516 23.81 -5.72 -5.75
CA LEU A 516 24.16 -5.59 -4.34
C LEU A 516 24.71 -6.91 -3.78
N ALA A 517 24.03 -8.04 -4.04
CA ALA A 517 24.47 -9.35 -3.60
C ALA A 517 25.88 -9.67 -4.11
N TRP A 518 26.10 -9.49 -5.43
CA TRP A 518 27.39 -9.69 -6.06
C TRP A 518 28.50 -8.80 -5.47
N ARG A 519 28.20 -7.52 -5.23
CA ARG A 519 29.14 -6.57 -4.62
C ARG A 519 29.52 -6.97 -3.21
N PHE A 520 28.54 -7.37 -2.38
CA PHE A 520 28.79 -7.79 -0.99
C PHE A 520 29.56 -9.11 -0.90
N GLN A 521 29.39 -10.03 -1.84
CA GLN A 521 30.20 -11.26 -1.90
C GLN A 521 31.69 -10.99 -2.12
N ARG A 522 32.04 -9.90 -2.80
CA ARG A 522 33.42 -9.55 -3.15
C ARG A 522 34.14 -8.73 -2.08
N VAL A 523 33.44 -8.26 -1.07
CA VAL A 523 34.09 -7.58 0.07
C VAL A 523 34.72 -8.67 0.93
N PRO A 524 36.06 -8.74 1.02
CA PRO A 524 36.71 -9.72 1.88
C PRO A 524 36.19 -9.55 3.30
N HIS A 525 35.66 -10.60 3.90
CA HIS A 525 35.46 -10.63 5.33
C HIS A 525 36.85 -10.55 5.96
N SER A 526 37.34 -9.31 6.29
CA SER A 526 38.50 -9.17 7.15
C SER A 526 38.15 -9.93 8.43
N SER A 527 38.94 -10.96 8.71
CA SER A 527 38.84 -11.88 9.84
C SER A 527 39.11 -11.12 11.15
N ALA A 528 38.13 -10.30 11.56
CA ALA A 528 38.00 -9.82 12.92
C ALA A 528 36.88 -10.66 13.56
N SER A 529 37.11 -11.98 13.68
CA SER A 529 36.49 -12.77 14.72
C SER A 529 36.91 -12.13 16.05
N PRO A 530 35.98 -11.70 16.92
CA PRO A 530 36.32 -11.55 18.31
C PRO A 530 36.69 -12.95 18.79
N SER A 531 37.95 -13.16 19.18
CA SER A 531 38.38 -14.34 19.88
C SER A 531 37.39 -14.63 21.01
N PRO A 532 36.91 -15.89 21.17
CA PRO A 532 36.18 -16.25 22.37
C PRO A 532 37.11 -15.93 23.54
N ILE A 533 36.62 -15.16 24.51
CA ILE A 533 37.30 -14.94 25.78
C ILE A 533 37.52 -16.34 26.34
N SER A 534 38.76 -16.85 26.19
CA SER A 534 39.20 -18.04 26.88
C SER A 534 39.08 -17.74 28.36
N SER A 535 38.21 -18.47 29.04
CA SER A 535 38.13 -18.59 30.47
C SER A 535 39.45 -19.24 30.95
N SER A 536 40.51 -18.48 31.09
CA SER A 536 41.65 -18.86 31.89
C SER A 536 41.33 -18.51 33.35
N LEU A 537 40.70 -19.45 34.02
CA LEU A 537 40.78 -19.55 35.49
C LEU A 537 42.23 -19.79 35.86
N PRO A 538 42.82 -19.04 36.78
CA PRO A 538 44.13 -19.39 37.33
C PRO A 538 43.91 -20.59 38.26
N SER A 539 44.35 -21.77 37.86
CA SER A 539 44.67 -22.85 38.78
C SER A 539 46.01 -22.51 39.39
N ASP A 540 46.04 -22.10 40.67
CA ASP A 540 47.12 -22.41 41.62
C ASP A 540 46.84 -21.69 42.93
N ALA A 541 46.26 -22.42 43.86
CA ALA A 541 46.47 -22.20 45.30
C ALA A 541 46.57 -23.59 45.94
N LYS A 542 47.79 -24.06 46.13
CA LYS A 542 48.13 -25.16 47.04
C LYS A 542 47.96 -24.70 48.47
N PRO A 543 47.44 -25.57 49.38
CA PRO A 543 47.36 -25.29 50.80
C PRO A 543 48.70 -25.54 51.46
N SER A 544 49.07 -24.67 52.39
CA SER A 544 50.00 -24.95 53.49
C SER A 544 49.43 -24.37 54.76
#